data_988842d8edb2351f47baf4467e2b009a
#
_entry.id   988842d8edb2351f47baf4467e2b009a
#
_cell.length_a   1.000
_cell.length_b   1.000
_cell.length_c   1.000
_cell.angle_alpha   90.00
_cell.angle_beta   90.00
_cell.angle_gamma   90.00
#
_symmetry.space_group_name_H-M   'P 1'
#
loop_
_entity.id
_entity.type
_entity.pdbx_description
1 polymer ?
#
loop_
_entity_poly.entity_id
_entity_poly.type
_entity_poly.pdbx_seq_one_letter_code
_entity_poly.pdbx_strand_id
1 'polypeptide(L)'
;DMWCYKKAYLPTEFVKSILHLYANKTTLKGVKGKEVEYLNSKEMLNSCYGMCVTNPLRDEFTYNGEWDVSHLTSDKINETLVKYNDSRNRFLFYPWGVFVTAYARRNLFTGIYECGDDYIYSDTDSVKLQNGEAHTQYFKEYNTMVEYKLRQAAKYHKIDFELFEPKTIKGVNKLMGVWDFEGVYSRFKTLGAKRYMVEEEDALTVGGKSYPVSLTVSGVNKKSAIPWLLETYG
;
A
#
# COMPACT_ATOMS: atom_id res chain seq x y z
N ASP A 1 25.23 19.23 -1.82
CA ASP A 1 25.75 17.93 -2.24
C ASP A 1 24.69 17.19 -3.06
N MET A 2 25.13 16.50 -4.10
CA MET A 2 24.26 15.69 -4.95
C MET A 2 24.73 14.24 -4.92
N TRP A 3 23.81 13.31 -4.62
CA TRP A 3 24.09 11.87 -4.63
C TRP A 3 23.49 11.24 -5.88
N CYS A 4 24.30 10.57 -6.67
CA CYS A 4 23.88 9.86 -7.87
C CYS A 4 23.92 8.36 -7.64
N TYR A 5 22.84 7.65 -7.96
CA TYR A 5 22.75 6.19 -7.83
C TYR A 5 22.63 5.54 -9.21
N LYS A 6 23.40 4.49 -9.43
CA LYS A 6 23.27 3.68 -10.63
C LYS A 6 21.99 2.85 -10.54
N LYS A 7 21.17 2.91 -11.60
CA LYS A 7 19.98 2.05 -11.70
C LYS A 7 20.40 0.58 -11.77
N ALA A 8 19.85 -0.24 -10.90
CA ALA A 8 20.09 -1.68 -10.83
C ALA A 8 18.84 -2.41 -10.34
N TYR A 9 18.85 -3.73 -10.42
CA TYR A 9 17.83 -4.56 -9.78
C TYR A 9 18.11 -4.68 -8.28
N LEU A 10 17.04 -4.90 -7.50
CA LEU A 10 17.14 -5.25 -6.07
C LEU A 10 17.81 -6.63 -5.91
N PRO A 11 18.39 -6.94 -4.73
CA PRO A 11 18.91 -8.28 -4.47
C PRO A 11 17.90 -9.38 -4.69
N THR A 12 18.30 -10.48 -5.30
CA THR A 12 17.40 -11.58 -5.69
C THR A 12 16.63 -12.16 -4.50
N GLU A 13 17.26 -12.34 -3.36
CA GLU A 13 16.60 -12.88 -2.16
C GLU A 13 15.55 -11.92 -1.59
N PHE A 14 15.79 -10.61 -1.71
CA PHE A 14 14.81 -9.60 -1.33
C PHE A 14 13.58 -9.64 -2.25
N VAL A 15 13.81 -9.76 -3.58
CA VAL A 15 12.73 -9.90 -4.56
C VAL A 15 11.91 -11.17 -4.30
N LYS A 16 12.55 -12.31 -4.06
CA LYS A 16 11.88 -13.57 -3.71
C LYS A 16 11.00 -13.43 -2.47
N SER A 17 11.51 -12.76 -1.43
CA SER A 17 10.75 -12.54 -0.19
C SER A 17 9.50 -11.69 -0.45
N ILE A 18 9.61 -10.61 -1.22
CA ILE A 18 8.47 -9.77 -1.61
C ILE A 18 7.45 -10.59 -2.40
N LEU A 19 7.89 -11.38 -3.38
CA LEU A 19 7.01 -12.20 -4.19
C LEU A 19 6.29 -13.27 -3.38
N HIS A 20 6.98 -13.90 -2.43
CA HIS A 20 6.37 -14.86 -1.50
C HIS A 20 5.27 -14.21 -0.65
N LEU A 21 5.55 -13.05 -0.06
CA LEU A 21 4.58 -12.31 0.73
C LEU A 21 3.39 -11.81 -0.10
N TYR A 22 3.66 -11.37 -1.32
CA TYR A 22 2.61 -10.94 -2.26
C TYR A 22 1.72 -12.12 -2.69
N ALA A 23 2.31 -13.27 -3.00
CA ALA A 23 1.57 -14.48 -3.33
C ALA A 23 0.67 -14.90 -2.15
N ASN A 24 1.20 -14.97 -0.94
CA ASN A 24 0.42 -15.31 0.25
C ASN A 24 -0.73 -14.32 0.50
N LYS A 25 -0.45 -13.02 0.44
CA LYS A 25 -1.49 -11.98 0.56
C LYS A 25 -2.59 -12.17 -0.48
N THR A 26 -2.25 -12.55 -1.71
CA THR A 26 -3.21 -12.67 -2.81
C THR A 26 -4.03 -13.95 -2.70
N THR A 27 -3.39 -15.07 -2.45
CA THR A 27 -4.03 -16.39 -2.41
C THR A 27 -4.85 -16.63 -1.14
N LEU A 28 -4.45 -16.03 -0.01
CA LEU A 28 -5.11 -16.23 1.28
C LEU A 28 -6.25 -15.23 1.55
N LYS A 29 -6.39 -14.19 0.71
CA LYS A 29 -7.45 -13.19 0.89
C LYS A 29 -8.84 -13.83 0.76
N GLY A 30 -9.62 -13.78 1.85
CA GLY A 30 -10.99 -14.33 1.89
C GLY A 30 -11.05 -15.85 2.11
N VAL A 31 -9.94 -16.52 2.38
CA VAL A 31 -9.93 -17.93 2.73
C VAL A 31 -10.28 -18.09 4.21
N LYS A 32 -11.37 -18.82 4.51
CA LYS A 32 -11.84 -19.04 5.87
C LYS A 32 -10.78 -19.79 6.71
N GLY A 33 -10.46 -19.25 7.90
CA GLY A 33 -9.45 -19.79 8.82
C GLY A 33 -8.01 -19.43 8.47
N LYS A 34 -7.79 -18.57 7.46
CA LYS A 34 -6.47 -18.06 7.04
C LYS A 34 -6.32 -16.55 7.23
N GLU A 35 -7.21 -15.93 7.99
CA GLU A 35 -7.25 -14.50 8.21
C GLU A 35 -5.96 -13.97 8.84
N VAL A 36 -5.42 -14.71 9.83
CA VAL A 36 -4.17 -14.33 10.52
C VAL A 36 -2.97 -14.40 9.57
N GLU A 37 -2.86 -15.50 8.82
CA GLU A 37 -1.76 -15.68 7.84
C GLU A 37 -1.82 -14.60 6.74
N TYR A 38 -3.02 -14.27 6.27
CA TYR A 38 -3.25 -13.18 5.33
C TYR A 38 -2.78 -11.83 5.88
N LEU A 39 -3.23 -11.47 7.11
CA LEU A 39 -2.87 -10.21 7.75
C LEU A 39 -1.35 -10.12 7.98
N ASN A 40 -0.74 -11.17 8.52
CA ASN A 40 0.71 -11.23 8.72
C ASN A 40 1.47 -11.00 7.40
N SER A 41 1.08 -11.71 6.33
CA SER A 41 1.73 -11.55 5.02
C SER A 41 1.57 -10.11 4.47
N LYS A 42 0.40 -9.50 4.65
CA LYS A 42 0.14 -8.11 4.26
C LYS A 42 0.99 -7.12 5.07
N GLU A 43 1.07 -7.30 6.38
CA GLU A 43 1.85 -6.41 7.26
C GLU A 43 3.34 -6.56 7.02
N MET A 44 3.84 -7.78 6.85
CA MET A 44 5.25 -8.03 6.53
C MET A 44 5.62 -7.43 5.17
N LEU A 45 4.76 -7.55 4.14
CA LEU A 45 4.99 -6.93 2.83
C LEU A 45 5.12 -5.40 2.94
N ASN A 46 4.23 -4.78 3.71
CA ASN A 46 4.30 -3.34 3.96
C ASN A 46 5.53 -2.95 4.79
N SER A 47 5.94 -3.81 5.72
CA SER A 47 7.14 -3.59 6.55
C SER A 47 8.44 -3.64 5.76
N CYS A 48 8.49 -4.38 4.64
CA CYS A 48 9.69 -4.40 3.77
C CYS A 48 10.09 -2.98 3.33
N TYR A 49 9.12 -2.13 2.99
CA TYR A 49 9.36 -0.72 2.70
C TYR A 49 9.67 0.07 3.98
N GLY A 50 8.85 -0.08 5.02
CA GLY A 50 8.98 0.67 6.27
C GLY A 50 10.35 0.51 6.92
N MET A 51 10.92 -0.69 6.86
CA MET A 51 12.25 -0.98 7.39
C MET A 51 13.38 -0.24 6.65
N CYS A 52 13.19 0.10 5.36
CA CYS A 52 14.16 0.89 4.60
C CYS A 52 14.27 2.34 5.11
N VAL A 53 13.20 2.87 5.73
CA VAL A 53 13.11 4.27 6.17
C VAL A 53 12.91 4.41 7.69
N THR A 54 13.11 3.33 8.44
CA THR A 54 13.02 3.37 9.90
C THR A 54 14.12 4.26 10.47
N ASN A 55 13.74 5.24 11.30
CA ASN A 55 14.69 6.02 12.07
C ASN A 55 15.13 5.22 13.30
N PRO A 56 16.40 4.82 13.42
CA PRO A 56 16.92 4.12 14.59
C PRO A 56 17.04 5.05 15.82
N LEU A 57 17.09 6.35 15.59
CA LEU A 57 17.22 7.36 16.63
C LEU A 57 15.83 7.87 17.03
N ARG A 58 15.34 7.41 18.17
CA ARG A 58 14.02 7.78 18.69
C ARG A 58 14.14 8.14 20.15
N ASP A 59 13.35 9.12 20.58
CA ASP A 59 13.10 9.36 22.00
C ASP A 59 12.40 8.15 22.60
N GLU A 60 12.75 7.82 23.83
CA GLU A 60 12.10 6.75 24.59
C GLU A 60 10.91 7.32 25.37
N PHE A 61 9.75 6.69 25.20
CA PHE A 61 8.54 6.99 25.94
C PHE A 61 8.30 5.88 26.95
N THR A 62 8.28 6.22 28.24
CA THR A 62 7.97 5.29 29.32
C THR A 62 6.71 5.72 30.06
N TYR A 63 5.93 4.75 30.54
CA TYR A 63 4.74 5.00 31.32
C TYR A 63 4.85 4.31 32.69
N ASN A 64 4.96 5.11 33.75
CA ASN A 64 5.02 4.65 35.15
C ASN A 64 3.94 5.34 35.99
N GLY A 65 2.69 5.36 35.49
CA GLY A 65 1.60 6.15 36.05
C GLY A 65 1.46 7.53 35.39
N GLU A 66 2.55 8.09 34.92
CA GLU A 66 2.62 9.26 34.05
C GLU A 66 3.53 8.99 32.86
N TRP A 67 3.35 9.75 31.75
CA TRP A 67 4.21 9.67 30.61
C TRP A 67 5.50 10.43 30.84
N ASP A 68 6.62 9.75 30.69
CA ASP A 68 7.96 10.33 30.67
C ASP A 68 8.62 10.19 29.31
N VAL A 69 9.35 11.23 28.90
CA VAL A 69 10.04 11.28 27.60
C VAL A 69 11.54 11.45 27.85
N SER A 70 12.30 10.40 27.54
CA SER A 70 13.76 10.47 27.56
C SER A 70 14.28 10.88 26.19
N HIS A 71 14.73 12.13 26.07
CA HIS A 71 15.31 12.65 24.83
C HIS A 71 16.69 12.07 24.57
N LEU A 72 17.00 11.88 23.28
CA LEU A 72 18.31 11.42 22.85
C LEU A 72 19.38 12.49 23.12
N THR A 73 20.35 12.17 23.98
CA THR A 73 21.60 12.96 24.14
C THR A 73 22.64 12.53 23.11
N SER A 74 23.68 13.35 22.88
CA SER A 74 24.75 13.04 21.93
C SER A 74 25.44 11.70 22.21
N ASP A 75 25.65 11.37 23.48
CA ASP A 75 26.26 10.10 23.89
C ASP A 75 25.34 8.90 23.58
N LYS A 76 24.05 9.02 23.90
CA LYS A 76 23.04 8.00 23.58
C LYS A 76 22.87 7.81 22.06
N ILE A 77 22.99 8.87 21.27
CA ILE A 77 22.95 8.78 19.80
C ILE A 77 24.09 7.87 19.30
N ASN A 78 25.32 8.15 19.75
CA ASN A 78 26.50 7.36 19.33
C ASN A 78 26.36 5.89 19.76
N GLU A 79 25.98 5.63 21.00
CA GLU A 79 25.75 4.28 21.52
C GLU A 79 24.68 3.55 20.71
N THR A 80 23.55 4.21 20.45
CA THR A 80 22.44 3.64 19.67
C THR A 80 22.86 3.30 18.24
N LEU A 81 23.62 4.17 17.58
CA LEU A 81 24.12 3.92 16.22
C LEU A 81 25.11 2.76 16.17
N VAL A 82 26.05 2.67 17.13
CA VAL A 82 26.96 1.53 17.24
C VAL A 82 26.18 0.23 17.42
N LYS A 83 25.28 0.20 18.39
CA LYS A 83 24.41 -0.96 18.67
C LYS A 83 23.56 -1.36 17.47
N TYR A 84 23.00 -0.37 16.75
CA TYR A 84 22.25 -0.62 15.52
C TYR A 84 23.14 -1.20 14.42
N ASN A 85 24.32 -0.63 14.20
CA ASN A 85 25.25 -1.07 13.15
C ASN A 85 25.81 -2.48 13.39
N ASP A 86 25.97 -2.88 14.64
CA ASP A 86 26.45 -4.20 15.04
C ASP A 86 25.33 -5.25 15.08
N SER A 87 24.06 -4.81 15.00
CA SER A 87 22.90 -5.71 15.00
C SER A 87 22.83 -6.53 13.71
N ARG A 88 22.62 -7.85 13.86
CA ARG A 88 22.33 -8.75 12.73
C ARG A 88 20.98 -8.47 12.06
N ASN A 89 20.07 -7.82 12.79
CA ASN A 89 18.71 -7.51 12.33
C ASN A 89 18.61 -6.12 11.68
N ARG A 90 19.72 -5.42 11.51
CA ARG A 90 19.69 -4.13 10.81
C ARG A 90 19.23 -4.32 9.38
N PHE A 91 18.24 -3.55 8.99
CA PHE A 91 17.74 -3.48 7.64
C PHE A 91 17.44 -2.01 7.32
N LEU A 92 18.44 -1.30 6.85
CA LEU A 92 18.29 0.10 6.47
C LEU A 92 19.08 0.36 5.19
N PHE A 93 18.34 0.58 4.10
CA PHE A 93 18.90 1.16 2.90
C PHE A 93 17.99 2.28 2.43
N TYR A 94 18.18 3.42 3.05
CA TYR A 94 17.32 4.61 2.88
C TYR A 94 17.03 4.98 1.43
N PRO A 95 18.01 4.90 0.47
CA PRO A 95 17.72 5.16 -0.94
C PRO A 95 16.58 4.31 -1.53
N TRP A 96 16.45 3.04 -1.15
CA TRP A 96 15.34 2.22 -1.62
C TRP A 96 14.00 2.78 -1.18
N GLY A 97 13.89 3.18 0.09
CA GLY A 97 12.67 3.79 0.61
C GLY A 97 12.31 5.10 -0.10
N VAL A 98 13.30 5.95 -0.36
CA VAL A 98 13.11 7.19 -1.12
C VAL A 98 12.60 6.89 -2.52
N PHE A 99 13.22 5.96 -3.25
CA PHE A 99 12.82 5.64 -4.62
C PHE A 99 11.48 4.91 -4.69
N VAL A 100 11.15 4.04 -3.75
CA VAL A 100 9.82 3.39 -3.69
C VAL A 100 8.71 4.43 -3.63
N THR A 101 8.81 5.39 -2.70
CA THR A 101 7.80 6.45 -2.57
C THR A 101 7.81 7.43 -3.74
N ALA A 102 9.00 7.75 -4.28
CA ALA A 102 9.11 8.64 -5.43
C ALA A 102 8.44 8.02 -6.67
N TYR A 103 8.68 6.73 -6.93
CA TYR A 103 8.05 6.03 -8.05
C TYR A 103 6.54 5.84 -7.84
N ALA A 104 6.10 5.51 -6.63
CA ALA A 104 4.67 5.38 -6.32
C ALA A 104 3.93 6.70 -6.59
N ARG A 105 4.46 7.81 -6.07
CA ARG A 105 3.92 9.16 -6.33
C ARG A 105 3.94 9.51 -7.81
N ARG A 106 5.06 9.29 -8.49
CA ARG A 106 5.13 9.57 -9.94
C ARG A 106 4.05 8.81 -10.70
N ASN A 107 3.87 7.52 -10.43
CA ASN A 107 2.88 6.70 -11.12
C ASN A 107 1.45 7.21 -10.84
N LEU A 108 1.14 7.55 -9.59
CA LEU A 108 -0.15 8.12 -9.23
C LEU A 108 -0.39 9.47 -9.92
N PHE A 109 0.57 10.40 -9.84
CA PHE A 109 0.43 11.73 -10.45
C PHE A 109 0.37 11.68 -11.97
N THR A 110 1.10 10.74 -12.61
CA THR A 110 0.97 10.54 -14.06
C THR A 110 -0.46 10.08 -14.40
N GLY A 111 -1.02 9.14 -13.65
CA GLY A 111 -2.41 8.71 -13.84
C GLY A 111 -3.41 9.84 -13.63
N ILE A 112 -3.23 10.68 -12.61
CA ILE A 112 -4.08 11.85 -12.36
C ILE A 112 -3.98 12.84 -13.53
N TYR A 113 -2.77 13.11 -14.01
CA TYR A 113 -2.53 14.03 -15.15
C TYR A 113 -3.21 13.54 -16.43
N GLU A 114 -3.12 12.23 -16.71
CA GLU A 114 -3.76 11.62 -17.89
C GLU A 114 -5.30 11.61 -17.80
N CYS A 115 -5.85 11.59 -16.58
CA CYS A 115 -7.30 11.70 -16.38
C CYS A 115 -7.82 13.14 -16.57
N GLY A 116 -6.97 14.15 -16.44
CA GLY A 116 -7.35 15.56 -16.65
C GLY A 116 -8.58 15.98 -15.85
N ASP A 117 -9.54 16.58 -16.54
CA ASP A 117 -10.78 17.11 -15.94
C ASP A 117 -11.73 15.99 -15.42
N ASP A 118 -11.53 14.76 -15.85
CA ASP A 118 -12.30 13.61 -15.37
C ASP A 118 -11.84 13.11 -13.98
N TYR A 119 -10.72 13.61 -13.46
CA TYR A 119 -10.23 13.27 -12.13
C TYR A 119 -11.13 13.82 -11.03
N ILE A 120 -11.53 12.93 -10.07
CA ILE A 120 -12.34 13.31 -8.93
C ILE A 120 -11.55 13.24 -7.63
N TYR A 121 -10.87 12.10 -7.38
CA TYR A 121 -10.22 11.83 -6.10
C TYR A 121 -9.14 10.77 -6.24
N SER A 122 -8.14 10.84 -5.37
CA SER A 122 -7.11 9.79 -5.24
C SER A 122 -6.75 9.53 -3.79
N ASP A 123 -6.39 8.30 -3.50
CA ASP A 123 -5.84 7.90 -2.21
C ASP A 123 -4.71 6.89 -2.42
N THR A 124 -3.51 7.28 -2.07
CA THR A 124 -2.27 6.48 -2.05
C THR A 124 -1.93 5.84 -3.41
N ASP A 125 -2.73 4.89 -3.86
CA ASP A 125 -2.53 4.05 -5.06
C ASP A 125 -3.83 3.85 -5.86
N SER A 126 -4.85 4.64 -5.60
CA SER A 126 -6.13 4.59 -6.30
C SER A 126 -6.53 5.94 -6.89
N VAL A 127 -7.24 5.89 -8.01
CA VAL A 127 -7.83 7.06 -8.66
C VAL A 127 -9.32 6.80 -8.86
N LYS A 128 -10.15 7.79 -8.52
CA LYS A 128 -11.58 7.85 -8.83
C LYS A 128 -11.77 8.90 -9.91
N LEU A 129 -12.45 8.53 -10.99
CA LEU A 129 -12.63 9.40 -12.16
C LEU A 129 -14.03 9.24 -12.76
N GLN A 130 -14.46 10.25 -13.48
CA GLN A 130 -15.60 10.17 -14.41
C GLN A 130 -15.12 9.60 -15.75
N ASN A 131 -16.05 9.21 -16.62
CA ASN A 131 -15.76 8.77 -17.98
C ASN A 131 -14.61 7.76 -18.09
N GLY A 132 -14.54 6.79 -17.15
CA GLY A 132 -13.42 5.84 -17.03
C GLY A 132 -13.10 5.09 -18.34
N GLU A 133 -14.09 4.89 -19.20
CA GLU A 133 -13.91 4.24 -20.50
C GLU A 133 -12.98 5.01 -21.43
N ALA A 134 -13.02 6.36 -21.37
CA ALA A 134 -12.15 7.22 -22.18
C ALA A 134 -10.66 7.04 -21.85
N HIS A 135 -10.34 6.63 -20.62
CA HIS A 135 -8.98 6.47 -20.12
C HIS A 135 -8.46 5.03 -20.17
N THR A 136 -9.27 4.10 -20.67
CA THR A 136 -8.94 2.66 -20.71
C THR A 136 -7.63 2.38 -21.45
N GLN A 137 -7.35 3.14 -22.52
CA GLN A 137 -6.14 2.97 -23.32
C GLN A 137 -4.88 3.26 -22.50
N TYR A 138 -4.87 4.35 -21.75
CA TYR A 138 -3.75 4.70 -20.87
C TYR A 138 -3.47 3.59 -19.85
N PHE A 139 -4.50 3.09 -19.16
CA PHE A 139 -4.33 2.03 -18.17
C PHE A 139 -3.81 0.72 -18.77
N LYS A 140 -4.26 0.37 -19.97
CA LYS A 140 -3.75 -0.81 -20.71
C LYS A 140 -2.28 -0.66 -21.09
N GLU A 141 -1.89 0.51 -21.61
CA GLU A 141 -0.50 0.79 -21.99
C GLU A 141 0.41 0.78 -20.76
N TYR A 142 -0.02 1.39 -19.67
CA TYR A 142 0.69 1.34 -18.40
C TYR A 142 0.88 -0.11 -17.92
N ASN A 143 -0.17 -0.90 -17.89
CA ASN A 143 -0.13 -2.30 -17.44
C ASN A 143 0.80 -3.14 -18.33
N THR A 144 0.75 -2.95 -19.65
CA THR A 144 1.67 -3.63 -20.59
C THR A 144 3.12 -3.25 -20.33
N MET A 145 3.39 -1.98 -20.05
CA MET A 145 4.74 -1.51 -19.70
C MET A 145 5.23 -2.11 -18.37
N VAL A 146 4.34 -2.23 -17.37
CA VAL A 146 4.67 -2.87 -16.08
C VAL A 146 4.96 -4.35 -16.30
N GLU A 147 4.10 -5.07 -17.01
CA GLU A 147 4.31 -6.49 -17.32
C GLU A 147 5.65 -6.72 -18.01
N TYR A 148 5.97 -5.92 -19.03
CA TYR A 148 7.27 -5.99 -19.69
C TYR A 148 8.44 -5.87 -18.71
N LYS A 149 8.40 -4.87 -17.80
CA LYS A 149 9.44 -4.66 -16.78
C LYS A 149 9.55 -5.83 -15.83
N LEU A 150 8.44 -6.39 -15.40
CA LEU A 150 8.42 -7.55 -14.50
C LEU A 150 8.98 -8.81 -15.21
N ARG A 151 8.69 -9.01 -16.48
CA ARG A 151 9.30 -10.10 -17.27
C ARG A 151 10.82 -9.94 -17.39
N GLN A 152 11.32 -8.71 -17.56
CA GLN A 152 12.77 -8.45 -17.55
C GLN A 152 13.38 -8.75 -16.16
N ALA A 153 12.70 -8.38 -15.08
CA ALA A 153 13.13 -8.68 -13.72
C ALA A 153 13.13 -10.20 -13.46
N ALA A 154 12.09 -10.90 -13.84
CA ALA A 154 11.98 -12.35 -13.74
C ALA A 154 13.17 -13.05 -14.43
N LYS A 155 13.46 -12.64 -15.68
CA LYS A 155 14.61 -13.14 -16.45
C LYS A 155 15.96 -12.86 -15.75
N TYR A 156 16.15 -11.64 -15.27
CA TYR A 156 17.38 -11.24 -14.57
C TYR A 156 17.61 -12.08 -13.30
N HIS A 157 16.58 -12.24 -12.49
CA HIS A 157 16.64 -12.96 -11.21
C HIS A 157 16.55 -14.48 -11.39
N LYS A 158 16.25 -14.98 -12.58
CA LYS A 158 15.96 -16.40 -12.86
C LYS A 158 14.81 -16.91 -11.97
N ILE A 159 13.75 -16.13 -11.88
CA ILE A 159 12.52 -16.44 -11.14
C ILE A 159 11.40 -16.70 -12.11
N ASP A 160 10.56 -17.67 -11.81
CA ASP A 160 9.37 -17.96 -12.61
C ASP A 160 8.42 -16.75 -12.61
N PHE A 161 7.92 -16.37 -13.79
CA PHE A 161 7.05 -15.22 -13.94
C PHE A 161 5.70 -15.40 -13.23
N GLU A 162 5.23 -16.62 -13.07
CA GLU A 162 3.98 -16.91 -12.35
C GLU A 162 3.98 -16.38 -10.90
N LEU A 163 5.16 -16.27 -10.28
CA LEU A 163 5.28 -15.69 -8.93
C LEU A 163 4.96 -14.20 -8.87
N PHE A 164 5.05 -13.49 -9.99
CA PHE A 164 4.64 -12.07 -10.10
C PHE A 164 3.14 -11.91 -10.33
N GLU A 165 2.45 -13.00 -10.67
CA GLU A 165 1.03 -13.02 -11.06
C GLU A 165 0.26 -14.14 -10.32
N PRO A 166 0.25 -14.15 -8.97
CA PRO A 166 -0.46 -15.18 -8.22
C PRO A 166 -1.98 -15.12 -8.46
N LYS A 167 -2.64 -16.26 -8.27
CA LYS A 167 -4.09 -16.39 -8.43
C LYS A 167 -4.81 -16.13 -7.10
N THR A 168 -5.93 -15.43 -7.18
CA THR A 168 -6.87 -15.31 -6.06
C THR A 168 -7.61 -16.62 -5.83
N ILE A 169 -8.32 -16.74 -4.70
CA ILE A 169 -9.24 -17.87 -4.41
C ILE A 169 -10.29 -18.09 -5.53
N LYS A 170 -10.62 -17.04 -6.28
CA LYS A 170 -11.56 -17.11 -7.42
C LYS A 170 -10.88 -17.48 -8.73
N GLY A 171 -9.59 -17.84 -8.72
CA GLY A 171 -8.83 -18.19 -9.92
C GLY A 171 -8.40 -17.02 -10.80
N VAL A 172 -8.59 -15.78 -10.34
CA VAL A 172 -8.21 -14.58 -11.09
C VAL A 172 -6.73 -14.28 -10.86
N ASN A 173 -5.97 -14.13 -11.92
CA ASN A 173 -4.58 -13.71 -11.87
C ASN A 173 -4.47 -12.24 -11.40
N LYS A 174 -3.53 -11.96 -10.53
CA LYS A 174 -3.25 -10.60 -10.02
C LYS A 174 -1.79 -10.24 -10.25
N LEU A 175 -1.53 -9.62 -11.40
CA LEU A 175 -0.19 -9.13 -11.70
C LEU A 175 0.19 -7.99 -10.73
N MET A 176 1.41 -8.03 -10.23
CA MET A 176 1.93 -7.01 -9.31
C MET A 176 2.10 -5.66 -10.01
N GLY A 177 1.69 -4.59 -9.35
CA GLY A 177 2.01 -3.22 -9.74
C GLY A 177 1.23 -2.64 -10.92
N VAL A 178 0.21 -3.33 -11.41
CA VAL A 178 -0.69 -2.85 -12.46
C VAL A 178 -1.86 -2.05 -11.89
N TRP A 179 -2.48 -1.20 -12.72
CA TRP A 179 -3.79 -0.64 -12.44
C TRP A 179 -4.85 -1.74 -12.60
N ASP A 180 -5.66 -1.90 -11.58
CA ASP A 180 -6.75 -2.88 -11.52
C ASP A 180 -8.08 -2.14 -11.39
N PHE A 181 -9.07 -2.55 -12.16
CA PHE A 181 -10.40 -1.96 -12.11
C PHE A 181 -11.15 -2.46 -10.86
N GLU A 182 -11.58 -1.56 -10.01
CA GLU A 182 -12.27 -1.91 -8.76
C GLU A 182 -13.79 -1.94 -8.91
N GLY A 183 -14.36 -1.05 -9.71
CA GLY A 183 -15.81 -0.99 -9.91
C GLY A 183 -16.31 0.37 -10.42
N VAL A 184 -17.59 0.41 -10.70
CA VAL A 184 -18.34 1.63 -11.04
C VAL A 184 -19.24 1.98 -9.86
N TYR A 185 -19.27 3.25 -9.48
CA TYR A 185 -20.07 3.76 -8.39
C TYR A 185 -21.05 4.79 -8.92
N SER A 186 -22.31 4.71 -8.52
CA SER A 186 -23.36 5.65 -8.93
C SER A 186 -23.18 7.02 -8.25
N ARG A 187 -22.64 7.03 -7.03
CA ARG A 187 -22.41 8.25 -6.25
C ARG A 187 -21.07 8.17 -5.50
N PHE A 188 -20.39 9.30 -5.47
CA PHE A 188 -19.16 9.51 -4.70
C PHE A 188 -19.25 10.82 -3.94
N LYS A 189 -18.95 10.80 -2.65
CA LYS A 189 -18.87 11.98 -1.79
C LYS A 189 -17.63 11.93 -0.92
N THR A 190 -16.89 13.03 -0.85
CA THR A 190 -15.69 13.11 -0.04
C THR A 190 -15.67 14.37 0.83
N LEU A 191 -15.10 14.25 2.03
CA LEU A 191 -14.78 15.36 2.93
C LEU A 191 -13.27 15.59 3.02
N GLY A 192 -12.50 15.03 2.10
CA GLY A 192 -11.04 15.14 2.02
C GLY A 192 -10.34 13.79 2.18
N ALA A 193 -9.03 13.85 2.43
CA ALA A 193 -8.18 12.66 2.46
C ALA A 193 -8.68 11.59 3.43
N LYS A 194 -8.86 10.36 2.92
CA LYS A 194 -9.31 9.18 3.67
C LYS A 194 -10.67 9.36 4.39
N ARG A 195 -11.51 10.23 3.85
CA ARG A 195 -12.87 10.47 4.33
C ARG A 195 -13.81 10.55 3.13
N TYR A 196 -14.27 9.41 2.64
CA TYR A 196 -15.17 9.34 1.49
C TYR A 196 -16.16 8.20 1.62
N MET A 197 -17.24 8.32 0.88
CA MET A 197 -18.32 7.35 0.75
C MET A 197 -18.59 7.09 -0.73
N VAL A 198 -18.82 5.83 -1.06
CA VAL A 198 -19.30 5.41 -2.38
C VAL A 198 -20.59 4.63 -2.22
N GLU A 199 -21.46 4.72 -3.20
CA GLU A 199 -22.65 3.90 -3.28
C GLU A 199 -22.31 2.60 -4.00
N GLU A 200 -22.52 1.48 -3.29
CA GLU A 200 -22.26 0.11 -3.77
C GLU A 200 -23.52 -0.74 -3.60
N GLU A 201 -23.71 -1.69 -4.53
CA GLU A 201 -24.84 -2.64 -4.43
C GLU A 201 -24.71 -3.59 -3.23
N ASP A 202 -23.49 -3.99 -2.89
CA ASP A 202 -23.19 -4.84 -1.73
C ASP A 202 -23.05 -4.01 -0.46
N ALA A 203 -24.16 -3.93 0.23
CA ALA A 203 -24.34 -3.08 1.35
C ALA A 203 -23.50 -3.41 2.58
N LEU A 204 -23.07 -2.36 3.24
CA LEU A 204 -22.52 -2.43 4.58
C LEU A 204 -23.64 -2.82 5.57
N THR A 205 -23.48 -3.94 6.27
CA THR A 205 -24.47 -4.39 7.28
C THR A 205 -24.04 -3.94 8.69
N VAL A 206 -24.88 -3.15 9.34
CA VAL A 206 -24.68 -2.67 10.71
C VAL A 206 -25.97 -2.89 11.51
N GLY A 207 -25.88 -3.59 12.63
CA GLY A 207 -27.01 -3.87 13.51
C GLY A 207 -28.18 -4.58 12.80
N GLY A 208 -27.89 -5.46 11.81
CA GLY A 208 -28.90 -6.15 11.02
C GLY A 208 -29.55 -5.31 9.90
N LYS A 209 -29.14 -4.05 9.74
CA LYS A 209 -29.57 -3.16 8.66
C LYS A 209 -28.52 -3.09 7.56
N SER A 210 -28.92 -3.23 6.32
CA SER A 210 -28.08 -3.13 5.14
C SER A 210 -28.12 -1.70 4.58
N TYR A 211 -26.94 -1.14 4.29
CA TYR A 211 -26.79 0.20 3.72
C TYR A 211 -26.05 0.08 2.40
N PRO A 212 -26.58 0.58 1.27
CA PRO A 212 -25.96 0.43 -0.05
C PRO A 212 -24.76 1.37 -0.22
N VAL A 213 -23.89 1.45 0.79
CA VAL A 213 -22.76 2.37 0.82
C VAL A 213 -21.52 1.71 1.41
N SER A 214 -20.38 2.00 0.83
CA SER A 214 -19.07 1.73 1.42
C SER A 214 -18.45 3.02 1.93
N LEU A 215 -17.95 2.99 3.15
CA LEU A 215 -17.42 4.16 3.84
C LEU A 215 -15.93 3.96 4.14
N THR A 216 -15.13 4.94 3.78
CA THR A 216 -13.72 5.02 4.18
C THR A 216 -13.50 6.23 5.08
N VAL A 217 -13.21 5.95 6.36
CA VAL A 217 -12.84 6.96 7.36
C VAL A 217 -11.62 6.46 8.12
N SER A 218 -10.53 7.22 8.06
CA SER A 218 -9.30 6.89 8.79
C SER A 218 -9.43 7.27 10.27
N GLY A 219 -8.97 6.38 11.15
CA GLY A 219 -8.92 6.64 12.60
C GLY A 219 -10.25 6.49 13.33
N VAL A 220 -11.33 6.04 12.67
CA VAL A 220 -12.65 5.87 13.30
C VAL A 220 -13.12 4.42 13.17
N ASN A 221 -13.72 3.89 14.23
CA ASN A 221 -14.38 2.59 14.18
C ASN A 221 -15.65 2.71 13.33
N LYS A 222 -15.62 2.09 12.13
CA LYS A 222 -16.71 2.18 11.16
C LYS A 222 -18.05 1.72 11.72
N LYS A 223 -18.08 0.61 12.48
CA LYS A 223 -19.34 0.03 12.99
C LYS A 223 -20.09 0.96 13.93
N SER A 224 -19.38 1.68 14.79
CA SER A 224 -20.01 2.63 15.73
C SER A 224 -20.31 3.99 15.13
N ALA A 225 -19.55 4.41 14.12
CA ALA A 225 -19.65 5.73 13.53
C ALA A 225 -20.68 5.81 12.36
N ILE A 226 -21.01 4.69 11.73
CA ILE A 226 -21.83 4.64 10.52
C ILE A 226 -23.20 5.32 10.69
N PRO A 227 -24.01 5.06 11.72
CA PRO A 227 -25.32 5.72 11.84
C PRO A 227 -25.18 7.24 11.81
N TRP A 228 -24.25 7.79 12.56
CA TRP A 228 -24.01 9.23 12.62
C TRP A 228 -23.43 9.79 11.30
N LEU A 229 -22.51 9.06 10.67
CA LEU A 229 -21.90 9.47 9.41
C LEU A 229 -22.91 9.47 8.25
N LEU A 230 -23.88 8.55 8.25
CA LEU A 230 -24.94 8.52 7.24
C LEU A 230 -25.89 9.71 7.39
N GLU A 231 -26.21 10.12 8.61
CA GLU A 231 -27.00 11.32 8.87
C GLU A 231 -26.29 12.59 8.38
N THR A 232 -24.98 12.67 8.55
CA THR A 232 -24.17 13.86 8.15
C THR A 232 -23.79 13.88 6.68
N TYR A 233 -23.77 12.72 6.01
CA TYR A 233 -23.48 12.61 4.56
C TYR A 233 -24.75 12.69 3.70
N GLY A 234 -25.92 12.63 4.30
CA GLY A 234 -27.24 12.59 3.65
C GLY A 234 -27.61 13.78 2.79
#